data_1fe66465ef18b3bfa743d3f0ac329643
#
_entry.id   1fe66465ef18b3bfa743d3f0ac329643
#
_cell.length_a   1.000
_cell.length_b   1.000
_cell.length_c   1.000
_cell.angle_alpha   90.00
_cell.angle_beta   90.00
_cell.angle_gamma   90.00
#
_symmetry.space_group_name_H-M   'P 1'
#
loop_
_entity.id
_entity.type
_entity.pdbx_description
1 polymer ?
#
loop_
_entity_poly.entity_id
_entity_poly.type
_entity_poly.pdbx_seq_one_letter_code
_entity_poly.pdbx_strand_id
1 'polypeptide(L)'
;FRSDANIVQAADSFIQKNTLRHEKHMRPSRSKQRELREISVANRKAQYSYLLKVAAGCINQTAVLYRDHECALPLIDLLERNGIPYRMRNADMTFFTNRVVIDISNIIKLAADPQNTDLFLQVYYKLGTYLRKQDAHKIADISRKQKLSVWQAALQYGDLDGYVKGSISAIQTHMKHLLEEPAGKAIYRIVQYMGYQDYLTRSEIKDNKLDTLRILAALEESPIRLVERLSELQQIIKEKPPDYSCPFILSTIHASKGLEYDTVYLLDVIDGILPDQVLQNPRTASKEELESYEEERRLFYVGITRAKNQLNVFTMKPQSSDFCDELFGRKVLKKPMEIPKRAAAVNQLKVKRELPKTISDTAYQAFLEQLGVGMVVEHKRFGEGVITGMPKGKIRITFEEGTKSFQARALAESGMLKL
;
A
#
# COMPACT_ATOMS: atom_id res chain seq x y z
N PHE A 1 -16.98 -15.74 -32.89
CA PHE A 1 -15.84 -15.13 -32.18
C PHE A 1 -14.54 -15.48 -32.91
N ARG A 2 -13.67 -14.49 -33.11
CA ARG A 2 -12.39 -14.67 -33.84
C ARG A 2 -11.28 -15.30 -32.99
N SER A 3 -11.52 -15.44 -31.68
CA SER A 3 -10.60 -16.12 -30.74
C SER A 3 -10.54 -17.63 -30.99
N ASP A 4 -9.44 -18.24 -30.61
CA ASP A 4 -9.26 -19.69 -30.67
C ASP A 4 -10.26 -20.41 -29.74
N ALA A 5 -10.60 -21.65 -30.07
CA ALA A 5 -11.73 -22.37 -29.46
C ALA A 5 -11.62 -22.50 -27.93
N ASN A 6 -10.43 -22.78 -27.40
CA ASN A 6 -10.21 -22.93 -25.97
C ASN A 6 -10.40 -21.63 -25.19
N ILE A 7 -10.03 -20.48 -25.79
CA ILE A 7 -10.27 -19.16 -25.18
C ILE A 7 -11.77 -18.87 -25.14
N VAL A 8 -12.50 -19.17 -26.23
CA VAL A 8 -13.95 -18.97 -26.30
C VAL A 8 -14.67 -19.85 -25.28
N GLN A 9 -14.28 -21.13 -25.18
CA GLN A 9 -14.88 -22.07 -24.22
C GLN A 9 -14.63 -21.65 -22.77
N ALA A 10 -13.40 -21.26 -22.43
CA ALA A 10 -13.05 -20.78 -21.10
C ALA A 10 -13.83 -19.50 -20.75
N ALA A 11 -13.91 -18.54 -21.68
CA ALA A 11 -14.65 -17.30 -21.50
C ALA A 11 -16.16 -17.56 -21.35
N ASP A 12 -16.73 -18.49 -22.12
CA ASP A 12 -18.14 -18.86 -22.02
C ASP A 12 -18.44 -19.49 -20.67
N SER A 13 -17.68 -20.49 -20.26
CA SER A 13 -17.83 -21.14 -18.94
C SER A 13 -17.67 -20.15 -17.78
N PHE A 14 -16.75 -19.20 -17.90
CA PHE A 14 -16.50 -18.19 -16.90
C PHE A 14 -17.69 -17.23 -16.74
N ILE A 15 -18.21 -16.67 -17.85
CA ILE A 15 -19.29 -15.68 -17.81
C ILE A 15 -20.65 -16.29 -17.47
N GLN A 16 -20.85 -17.60 -17.69
CA GLN A 16 -22.08 -18.30 -17.32
C GLN A 16 -22.36 -18.30 -15.82
N LYS A 17 -21.38 -17.98 -14.98
CA LYS A 17 -21.53 -17.86 -13.53
C LYS A 17 -22.23 -16.58 -13.08
N ASN A 18 -22.41 -15.58 -13.95
CA ASN A 18 -23.24 -14.41 -13.68
C ASN A 18 -24.71 -14.79 -13.69
N THR A 19 -25.45 -14.36 -12.67
CA THR A 19 -26.89 -14.66 -12.53
C THR A 19 -27.75 -13.62 -13.24
N LEU A 20 -27.29 -12.37 -13.34
CA LEU A 20 -27.98 -11.25 -13.98
C LEU A 20 -27.58 -11.12 -15.46
N ARG A 21 -27.91 -12.12 -16.28
CA ARG A 21 -27.61 -12.12 -17.73
C ARG A 21 -28.65 -12.83 -18.56
N HIS A 22 -28.69 -12.52 -19.87
CA HIS A 22 -29.41 -13.32 -20.85
C HIS A 22 -28.61 -14.58 -21.20
N GLU A 23 -29.26 -15.74 -21.27
CA GLU A 23 -28.63 -16.97 -21.73
C GLU A 23 -28.18 -16.82 -23.19
N LYS A 24 -26.88 -16.88 -23.38
CA LYS A 24 -26.25 -16.87 -24.70
C LYS A 24 -24.95 -17.64 -24.62
N HIS A 25 -24.81 -18.66 -25.46
CA HIS A 25 -23.58 -19.42 -25.59
C HIS A 25 -22.75 -18.94 -26.77
N MET A 26 -21.45 -18.86 -26.54
CA MET A 26 -20.51 -18.48 -27.57
C MET A 26 -20.08 -19.68 -28.40
N ARG A 27 -20.07 -19.53 -29.73
CA ARG A 27 -19.55 -20.54 -30.63
C ARG A 27 -18.23 -20.05 -31.24
N PRO A 28 -17.13 -20.82 -31.11
CA PRO A 28 -15.87 -20.47 -31.76
C PRO A 28 -16.01 -20.61 -33.27
N SER A 29 -15.42 -19.72 -34.04
CA SER A 29 -15.31 -19.84 -35.50
C SER A 29 -13.99 -20.47 -35.93
N ARG A 30 -13.07 -20.72 -34.99
CA ARG A 30 -11.77 -21.34 -35.21
C ARG A 30 -11.66 -22.61 -34.39
N SER A 31 -11.08 -23.65 -34.99
CA SER A 31 -10.85 -24.92 -34.32
C SER A 31 -9.51 -25.04 -33.61
N LYS A 32 -8.60 -24.06 -33.79
CA LYS A 32 -7.28 -24.06 -33.17
C LYS A 32 -7.37 -23.97 -31.66
N GLN A 33 -6.58 -24.77 -30.96
CA GLN A 33 -6.45 -24.77 -29.51
C GLN A 33 -5.02 -24.30 -29.14
N ARG A 34 -4.81 -22.98 -29.14
CA ARG A 34 -3.58 -22.42 -28.61
C ARG A 34 -3.68 -22.19 -27.11
N GLU A 35 -2.54 -21.89 -26.47
CA GLU A 35 -2.46 -21.95 -25.03
C GLU A 35 -3.18 -20.79 -24.33
N LEU A 36 -4.07 -21.15 -23.42
CA LEU A 36 -4.50 -20.33 -22.31
C LEU A 36 -3.51 -20.58 -21.18
N ARG A 37 -2.71 -19.58 -20.81
CA ARG A 37 -1.62 -19.71 -19.83
C ARG A 37 -1.86 -18.92 -18.57
N GLU A 38 -1.66 -19.56 -17.43
CA GLU A 38 -1.47 -18.87 -16.17
C GLU A 38 0.03 -18.64 -15.94
N ILE A 39 0.41 -17.40 -15.65
CA ILE A 39 1.76 -17.01 -15.28
C ILE A 39 1.75 -16.62 -13.80
N SER A 40 2.11 -17.59 -12.95
CA SER A 40 2.19 -17.35 -11.51
C SER A 40 3.51 -16.69 -11.16
N VAL A 41 3.45 -15.52 -10.52
CA VAL A 41 4.62 -14.74 -10.11
C VAL A 41 4.68 -14.62 -8.58
N ALA A 42 5.88 -14.42 -8.05
CA ALA A 42 6.10 -14.27 -6.61
C ALA A 42 5.61 -12.90 -6.07
N ASN A 43 5.63 -11.87 -6.90
CA ASN A 43 5.19 -10.52 -6.56
C ASN A 43 4.90 -9.71 -7.82
N ARG A 44 4.26 -8.55 -7.65
CA ARG A 44 3.90 -7.67 -8.77
C ARG A 44 5.11 -7.21 -9.61
N LYS A 45 6.29 -7.01 -9.02
CA LYS A 45 7.50 -6.62 -9.76
C LYS A 45 7.90 -7.66 -10.79
N ALA A 46 7.74 -8.95 -10.48
CA ALA A 46 8.15 -10.04 -11.37
C ALA A 46 7.35 -10.05 -12.68
N GLN A 47 6.05 -9.68 -12.67
CA GLN A 47 5.26 -9.57 -13.90
C GLN A 47 5.77 -8.45 -14.82
N TYR A 48 6.18 -7.31 -14.27
CA TYR A 48 6.73 -6.22 -15.07
C TYR A 48 8.07 -6.58 -15.70
N SER A 49 8.95 -7.26 -14.96
CA SER A 49 10.22 -7.77 -15.49
C SER A 49 10.03 -8.82 -16.58
N TYR A 50 8.98 -9.66 -16.47
CA TYR A 50 8.60 -10.59 -17.52
C TYR A 50 8.13 -9.85 -18.76
N LEU A 51 7.22 -8.87 -18.60
CA LEU A 51 6.67 -8.09 -19.72
C LEU A 51 7.71 -7.21 -20.41
N LEU A 52 8.71 -6.73 -19.70
CA LEU A 52 9.85 -6.02 -20.28
C LEU A 52 10.56 -6.89 -21.33
N LYS A 53 10.81 -8.18 -21.01
CA LYS A 53 11.41 -9.13 -21.96
C LYS A 53 10.50 -9.44 -23.14
N VAL A 54 9.19 -9.53 -22.90
CA VAL A 54 8.20 -9.72 -23.99
C VAL A 54 8.20 -8.51 -24.92
N ALA A 55 8.21 -7.29 -24.36
CA ALA A 55 8.23 -6.07 -25.14
C ALA A 55 9.47 -5.94 -26.03
N ALA A 56 10.64 -6.30 -25.49
CA ALA A 56 11.91 -6.25 -26.24
C ALA A 56 11.93 -7.16 -27.48
N GLY A 57 11.21 -8.28 -27.46
CA GLY A 57 11.09 -9.22 -28.58
C GLY A 57 9.77 -9.18 -29.33
N CYS A 58 8.96 -8.15 -29.12
CA CYS A 58 7.60 -8.09 -29.64
C CYS A 58 7.54 -7.80 -31.14
N ILE A 59 7.00 -8.72 -31.93
CA ILE A 59 6.81 -8.60 -33.38
C ILE A 59 5.32 -8.52 -33.74
N ASN A 60 4.47 -9.30 -33.03
CA ASN A 60 3.04 -9.37 -33.31
C ASN A 60 2.25 -8.46 -32.36
N GLN A 61 1.03 -8.09 -32.75
CA GLN A 61 0.17 -7.25 -31.90
C GLN A 61 -0.07 -7.92 -30.53
N THR A 62 0.63 -7.41 -29.54
CA THR A 62 0.59 -7.90 -28.15
C THR A 62 0.04 -6.80 -27.25
N ALA A 63 -1.07 -7.08 -26.59
CA ALA A 63 -1.68 -6.15 -25.64
C ALA A 63 -1.47 -6.59 -24.20
N VAL A 64 -1.03 -5.66 -23.36
CA VAL A 64 -1.11 -5.76 -21.91
C VAL A 64 -2.35 -5.04 -21.44
N LEU A 65 -3.31 -5.79 -20.92
CA LEU A 65 -4.58 -5.25 -20.46
C LEU A 65 -4.64 -5.25 -18.93
N TYR A 66 -5.09 -4.16 -18.37
CA TYR A 66 -5.14 -3.93 -16.94
C TYR A 66 -6.45 -3.26 -16.53
N ARG A 67 -6.79 -3.38 -15.24
CA ARG A 67 -8.02 -2.80 -14.66
C ARG A 67 -7.95 -1.28 -14.64
N ASP A 68 -6.91 -0.72 -14.02
CA ASP A 68 -6.70 0.70 -13.82
C ASP A 68 -5.33 1.14 -14.35
N HIS A 69 -5.23 2.37 -14.81
CA HIS A 69 -4.01 2.91 -15.43
C HIS A 69 -2.77 2.82 -14.53
N GLU A 70 -2.93 2.94 -13.22
CA GLU A 70 -1.84 2.81 -12.26
C GLU A 70 -1.16 1.45 -12.24
N CYS A 71 -1.88 0.38 -12.63
CA CYS A 71 -1.31 -0.96 -12.73
C CYS A 71 -0.19 -1.02 -13.78
N ALA A 72 -0.26 -0.19 -14.82
CA ALA A 72 0.74 -0.14 -15.88
C ALA A 72 1.92 0.78 -15.57
N LEU A 73 1.83 1.68 -14.59
CA LEU A 73 2.90 2.68 -14.32
C LEU A 73 4.28 2.07 -14.08
N PRO A 74 4.42 0.99 -13.28
CA PRO A 74 5.73 0.36 -13.11
C PRO A 74 6.28 -0.26 -14.39
N LEU A 75 5.40 -0.76 -15.27
CA LEU A 75 5.83 -1.28 -16.58
C LEU A 75 6.26 -0.12 -17.49
N ILE A 76 5.51 0.97 -17.52
CA ILE A 76 5.85 2.18 -18.29
C ILE A 76 7.22 2.70 -17.84
N ASP A 77 7.45 2.80 -16.52
CA ASP A 77 8.74 3.22 -15.97
C ASP A 77 9.89 2.33 -16.44
N LEU A 78 9.72 1.01 -16.41
CA LEU A 78 10.73 0.07 -16.89
C LEU A 78 10.97 0.17 -18.41
N LEU A 79 9.92 0.32 -19.21
CA LEU A 79 10.03 0.46 -20.66
C LEU A 79 10.79 1.75 -21.04
N GLU A 80 10.46 2.87 -20.39
CA GLU A 80 11.15 4.15 -20.60
C GLU A 80 12.63 4.09 -20.19
N ARG A 81 12.94 3.49 -19.05
CA ARG A 81 14.35 3.32 -18.59
C ARG A 81 15.19 2.47 -19.54
N ASN A 82 14.57 1.54 -20.25
CA ASN A 82 15.25 0.62 -21.17
C ASN A 82 15.14 1.04 -22.63
N GLY A 83 14.48 2.18 -22.93
CA GLY A 83 14.29 2.66 -24.29
C GLY A 83 13.48 1.71 -25.17
N ILE A 84 12.57 0.91 -24.57
CA ILE A 84 11.75 -0.06 -25.31
C ILE A 84 10.46 0.60 -25.75
N PRO A 85 10.15 0.59 -27.06
CA PRO A 85 8.96 1.24 -27.59
C PRO A 85 7.68 0.53 -27.12
N TYR A 86 6.65 1.31 -26.88
CA TYR A 86 5.32 0.86 -26.54
C TYR A 86 4.28 1.91 -26.95
N ARG A 87 3.04 1.48 -27.15
CA ARG A 87 1.91 2.36 -27.45
C ARG A 87 0.90 2.32 -26.30
N MET A 88 0.53 3.48 -25.77
CA MET A 88 -0.60 3.62 -24.85
C MET A 88 -1.86 4.01 -25.62
N ARG A 89 -3.01 3.44 -25.20
CA ARG A 89 -4.29 3.85 -25.80
C ARG A 89 -4.86 5.13 -25.20
N ASN A 90 -4.79 5.27 -23.92
CA ASN A 90 -5.28 6.45 -23.20
C ASN A 90 -4.28 6.83 -22.11
N ALA A 91 -4.06 8.11 -21.95
CA ALA A 91 -3.30 8.65 -20.82
C ALA A 91 -4.26 8.96 -19.67
N ASP A 92 -3.86 8.65 -18.45
CA ASP A 92 -4.58 9.00 -17.23
C ASP A 92 -3.62 9.53 -16.18
N MET A 93 -3.97 10.69 -15.64
CA MET A 93 -3.16 11.40 -14.63
C MET A 93 -3.67 11.20 -13.20
N THR A 94 -4.73 10.41 -13.01
CA THR A 94 -5.41 10.23 -11.72
C THR A 94 -4.47 9.74 -10.61
N PHE A 95 -3.48 8.91 -10.95
CA PHE A 95 -2.49 8.46 -9.98
C PHE A 95 -1.67 9.64 -9.42
N PHE A 96 -1.17 10.52 -10.29
CA PHE A 96 -0.30 11.63 -9.90
C PHE A 96 -1.03 12.73 -9.14
N THR A 97 -2.34 12.85 -9.34
CA THR A 97 -3.22 13.78 -8.61
C THR A 97 -3.86 13.16 -7.38
N ASN A 98 -3.60 11.87 -7.13
CA ASN A 98 -4.14 11.19 -5.96
C ASN A 98 -3.56 11.76 -4.67
N ARG A 99 -4.44 11.93 -3.68
CA ARG A 99 -4.10 12.51 -2.38
C ARG A 99 -2.92 11.82 -1.71
N VAL A 100 -2.88 10.49 -1.71
CA VAL A 100 -1.79 9.71 -1.08
C VAL A 100 -0.44 10.00 -1.74
N VAL A 101 -0.41 10.05 -3.08
CA VAL A 101 0.82 10.32 -3.85
C VAL A 101 1.31 11.74 -3.61
N ILE A 102 0.39 12.72 -3.61
CA ILE A 102 0.70 14.13 -3.30
C ILE A 102 1.19 14.27 -1.88
N ASP A 103 0.54 13.63 -0.90
CA ASP A 103 0.91 13.72 0.51
C ASP A 103 2.33 13.19 0.75
N ILE A 104 2.64 12.00 0.24
CA ILE A 104 3.99 11.41 0.34
C ILE A 104 5.02 12.32 -0.31
N SER A 105 4.73 12.83 -1.52
CA SER A 105 5.63 13.77 -2.23
C SER A 105 5.86 15.06 -1.43
N ASN A 106 4.81 15.63 -0.83
CA ASN A 106 4.91 16.86 -0.04
C ASN A 106 5.67 16.64 1.27
N ILE A 107 5.52 15.47 1.91
CA ILE A 107 6.29 15.11 3.11
C ILE A 107 7.78 15.01 2.77
N ILE A 108 8.12 14.37 1.65
CA ILE A 108 9.50 14.27 1.17
C ILE A 108 10.07 15.65 0.83
N LYS A 109 9.33 16.49 0.13
CA LYS A 109 9.73 17.87 -0.19
C LYS A 109 9.93 18.72 1.07
N LEU A 110 9.07 18.57 2.09
CA LEU A 110 9.24 19.27 3.37
C LEU A 110 10.48 18.79 4.13
N ALA A 111 10.83 17.50 4.02
CA ALA A 111 12.07 17.00 4.61
C ALA A 111 13.31 17.64 3.95
N ALA A 112 13.27 17.86 2.62
CA ALA A 112 14.35 18.53 1.88
C ALA A 112 14.40 20.04 2.10
N ASP A 113 13.23 20.68 2.26
CA ASP A 113 13.10 22.12 2.56
C ASP A 113 12.27 22.36 3.83
N PRO A 114 12.87 22.20 5.02
CA PRO A 114 12.16 22.31 6.28
C PRO A 114 11.78 23.75 6.66
N GLN A 115 12.08 24.75 5.82
CA GLN A 115 11.63 26.13 5.95
C GLN A 115 10.35 26.39 5.15
N ASN A 116 9.91 25.46 4.33
CA ASN A 116 8.72 25.61 3.51
C ASN A 116 7.44 25.48 4.35
N THR A 117 6.96 26.64 4.79
CA THR A 117 5.79 26.73 5.67
C THR A 117 4.49 26.33 4.97
N ASP A 118 4.41 26.48 3.64
CA ASP A 118 3.22 26.11 2.88
C ASP A 118 3.08 24.59 2.78
N LEU A 119 4.18 23.88 2.54
CA LEU A 119 4.22 22.42 2.62
C LEU A 119 3.92 21.92 4.04
N PHE A 120 4.49 22.57 5.07
CA PHE A 120 4.20 22.22 6.44
C PHE A 120 2.70 22.31 6.76
N LEU A 121 2.03 23.40 6.38
CA LEU A 121 0.59 23.58 6.60
C LEU A 121 -0.27 22.56 5.83
N GLN A 122 0.25 21.96 4.77
CA GLN A 122 -0.44 20.90 4.02
C GLN A 122 -0.29 19.52 4.65
N VAL A 123 0.76 19.26 5.45
CA VAL A 123 1.10 17.90 5.92
C VAL A 123 1.11 17.72 7.44
N TYR A 124 1.24 18.77 8.27
CA TYR A 124 1.40 18.62 9.72
C TYR A 124 0.32 17.76 10.38
N TYR A 125 -0.95 17.92 9.99
CA TYR A 125 -2.10 17.19 10.55
C TYR A 125 -2.23 15.74 10.04
N LYS A 126 -1.44 15.38 9.03
CA LYS A 126 -1.34 14.02 8.45
C LYS A 126 -0.24 13.20 9.13
N LEU A 127 0.58 13.85 9.90
CA LEU A 127 1.65 13.26 10.69
C LEU A 127 1.28 13.24 12.18
N GLY A 128 1.97 12.44 12.96
CA GLY A 128 1.76 12.34 14.40
C GLY A 128 2.30 13.55 15.19
N THR A 129 2.06 14.77 14.70
CA THR A 129 2.50 16.00 15.37
C THR A 129 1.59 16.43 16.51
N TYR A 130 0.31 16.03 16.46
CA TYR A 130 -0.76 16.43 17.42
C TYR A 130 -0.96 17.94 17.54
N LEU A 131 -0.51 18.72 16.55
CA LEU A 131 -0.67 20.17 16.52
C LEU A 131 -2.11 20.58 16.21
N ARG A 132 -2.62 21.56 16.94
CA ARG A 132 -3.86 22.24 16.59
C ARG A 132 -3.62 23.19 15.41
N LYS A 133 -4.65 23.47 14.63
CA LYS A 133 -4.55 24.35 13.46
C LYS A 133 -3.97 25.73 13.80
N GLN A 134 -4.41 26.33 14.90
CA GLN A 134 -3.93 27.65 15.35
C GLN A 134 -2.42 27.63 15.67
N ASP A 135 -1.94 26.58 16.35
CA ASP A 135 -0.53 26.44 16.70
C ASP A 135 0.33 26.25 15.45
N ALA A 136 -0.13 25.43 14.49
CA ALA A 136 0.57 25.25 13.22
C ALA A 136 0.74 26.56 12.44
N HIS A 137 -0.27 27.43 12.38
CA HIS A 137 -0.16 28.74 11.73
C HIS A 137 0.82 29.66 12.47
N LYS A 138 0.77 29.70 13.80
CA LYS A 138 1.72 30.50 14.61
C LYS A 138 3.17 30.01 14.41
N ILE A 139 3.37 28.68 14.38
CA ILE A 139 4.67 28.08 14.11
C ILE A 139 5.18 28.46 12.70
N ALA A 140 4.31 28.42 11.70
CA ALA A 140 4.65 28.85 10.35
C ALA A 140 5.07 30.33 10.31
N ASP A 141 4.38 31.22 11.04
CA ASP A 141 4.71 32.62 11.11
C ASP A 141 6.05 32.85 11.82
N ILE A 142 6.35 32.11 12.90
CA ILE A 142 7.65 32.19 13.60
C ILE A 142 8.75 31.70 12.64
N SER A 143 8.55 30.58 11.97
CA SER A 143 9.49 30.03 10.99
C SER A 143 9.86 31.05 9.91
N ARG A 144 8.86 31.72 9.31
CA ARG A 144 9.07 32.77 8.29
C ARG A 144 9.83 33.98 8.84
N LYS A 145 9.43 34.49 10.02
CA LYS A 145 10.03 35.70 10.63
C LYS A 145 11.47 35.48 11.07
N GLN A 146 11.75 34.28 11.63
CA GLN A 146 13.05 33.98 12.22
C GLN A 146 13.97 33.18 11.28
N LYS A 147 13.48 32.82 10.09
CA LYS A 147 14.20 31.97 9.11
C LYS A 147 14.66 30.64 9.71
N LEU A 148 13.83 30.06 10.59
CA LEU A 148 14.04 28.74 11.20
C LEU A 148 13.33 27.67 10.40
N SER A 149 13.77 26.41 10.55
CA SER A 149 12.93 25.29 10.13
C SER A 149 11.63 25.26 10.92
N VAL A 150 10.54 24.76 10.32
CA VAL A 150 9.24 24.66 11.00
C VAL A 150 9.34 23.81 12.28
N TRP A 151 10.24 22.84 12.31
CA TRP A 151 10.47 21.98 13.49
C TRP A 151 11.17 22.73 14.61
N GLN A 152 12.19 23.56 14.30
CA GLN A 152 12.85 24.42 15.27
C GLN A 152 11.88 25.48 15.81
N ALA A 153 11.11 26.13 14.95
CA ALA A 153 10.10 27.08 15.34
C ALA A 153 9.04 26.44 16.26
N ALA A 154 8.62 25.21 15.97
CA ALA A 154 7.67 24.46 16.80
C ALA A 154 8.23 24.13 18.20
N LEU A 155 9.50 23.72 18.29
CA LEU A 155 10.13 23.42 19.59
C LEU A 155 10.37 24.66 20.44
N GLN A 156 10.54 25.84 19.81
CA GLN A 156 10.68 27.12 20.50
C GLN A 156 9.34 27.75 20.89
N TYR A 157 8.24 27.30 20.24
CA TYR A 157 6.91 27.82 20.55
C TYR A 157 6.45 27.41 21.95
N GLY A 158 6.26 28.41 22.83
CA GLY A 158 6.08 28.22 24.28
C GLY A 158 4.78 27.54 24.68
N ASP A 159 3.70 27.68 23.90
CA ASP A 159 2.34 27.27 24.25
C ASP A 159 2.07 25.75 24.02
N LEU A 160 3.07 24.96 23.60
CA LEU A 160 2.93 23.52 23.41
C LEU A 160 3.26 22.76 24.70
N ASP A 161 2.45 21.77 25.02
CA ASP A 161 2.73 20.86 26.11
C ASP A 161 3.91 19.90 25.81
N GLY A 162 4.43 19.25 26.85
CA GLY A 162 5.58 18.36 26.74
C GLY A 162 5.34 17.16 25.81
N TYR A 163 4.10 16.65 25.71
CA TYR A 163 3.76 15.53 24.85
C TYR A 163 3.86 15.93 23.36
N VAL A 164 3.26 17.08 23.01
CA VAL A 164 3.30 17.60 21.63
C VAL A 164 4.74 17.93 21.22
N LYS A 165 5.53 18.59 22.11
CA LYS A 165 6.96 18.84 21.86
C LYS A 165 7.75 17.56 21.64
N GLY A 166 7.50 16.52 22.43
CA GLY A 166 8.11 15.20 22.24
C GLY A 166 7.78 14.57 20.89
N SER A 167 6.52 14.66 20.49
CA SER A 167 6.06 14.16 19.19
C SER A 167 6.70 14.89 18.02
N ILE A 168 6.80 16.23 18.11
CA ILE A 168 7.46 17.06 17.09
C ILE A 168 8.95 16.73 17.00
N SER A 169 9.64 16.53 18.12
CA SER A 169 11.05 16.13 18.14
C SER A 169 11.26 14.76 17.45
N ALA A 170 10.34 13.81 17.70
CA ALA A 170 10.37 12.53 17.02
C ALA A 170 10.17 12.68 15.50
N ILE A 171 9.17 13.47 15.07
CA ILE A 171 8.95 13.74 13.64
C ILE A 171 10.15 14.44 13.01
N GLN A 172 10.76 15.42 13.67
CA GLN A 172 11.97 16.09 13.19
C GLN A 172 13.11 15.08 12.96
N THR A 173 13.29 14.15 13.88
CA THR A 173 14.29 13.08 13.75
C THR A 173 13.99 12.18 12.54
N HIS A 174 12.73 11.77 12.37
CA HIS A 174 12.32 10.98 11.20
C HIS A 174 12.52 11.74 9.88
N MET A 175 12.23 13.06 9.85
CA MET A 175 12.44 13.91 8.66
C MET A 175 13.91 13.95 8.24
N LYS A 176 14.85 14.04 9.19
CA LYS A 176 16.30 14.01 8.90
C LYS A 176 16.70 12.68 8.27
N HIS A 177 16.32 11.55 8.89
CA HIS A 177 16.65 10.22 8.38
C HIS A 177 15.95 9.87 7.06
N LEU A 178 14.83 10.54 6.76
CA LEU A 178 14.07 10.27 5.55
C LEU A 178 14.91 10.46 4.28
N LEU A 179 15.76 11.46 4.25
CA LEU A 179 16.60 11.80 3.08
C LEU A 179 17.85 10.94 2.96
N GLU A 180 18.23 10.25 4.03
CA GLU A 180 19.42 9.38 4.08
C GLU A 180 19.10 7.95 3.63
N GLU A 181 17.82 7.63 3.47
CA GLU A 181 17.35 6.28 3.15
C GLU A 181 16.95 6.14 1.67
N PRO A 182 17.01 4.91 1.10
CA PRO A 182 16.40 4.63 -0.19
C PRO A 182 14.90 4.93 -0.18
N ALA A 183 14.36 5.35 -1.33
CA ALA A 183 12.96 5.82 -1.44
C ALA A 183 11.92 4.84 -0.88
N GLY A 184 12.11 3.54 -1.08
CA GLY A 184 11.19 2.53 -0.53
C GLY A 184 11.16 2.46 0.99
N LYS A 185 12.32 2.67 1.66
CA LYS A 185 12.40 2.76 3.12
C LYS A 185 11.80 4.05 3.64
N ALA A 186 12.02 5.16 2.93
CA ALA A 186 11.44 6.44 3.27
C ALA A 186 9.91 6.42 3.27
N ILE A 187 9.28 5.82 2.24
CA ILE A 187 7.82 5.62 2.23
C ILE A 187 7.38 4.77 3.43
N TYR A 188 8.09 3.68 3.72
CA TYR A 188 7.78 2.84 4.87
C TYR A 188 7.86 3.63 6.18
N ARG A 189 8.90 4.48 6.35
CA ARG A 189 9.07 5.36 7.50
C ARG A 189 7.91 6.33 7.66
N ILE A 190 7.50 7.02 6.58
CA ILE A 190 6.37 7.96 6.59
C ILE A 190 5.10 7.23 7.04
N VAL A 191 4.81 6.08 6.47
CA VAL A 191 3.57 5.36 6.71
C VAL A 191 3.53 4.76 8.12
N GLN A 192 4.62 4.12 8.58
CA GLN A 192 4.61 3.33 9.81
C GLN A 192 5.07 4.09 11.06
N TYR A 193 5.96 5.07 10.92
CA TYR A 193 6.60 5.72 12.07
C TYR A 193 6.24 7.19 12.24
N MET A 194 5.72 7.84 11.18
CA MET A 194 5.41 9.27 11.24
C MET A 194 3.91 9.56 11.40
N GLY A 195 3.06 8.52 11.64
CA GLY A 195 1.64 8.66 11.92
C GLY A 195 0.75 8.74 10.66
N TYR A 196 1.30 8.59 9.46
CA TYR A 196 0.52 8.71 8.22
C TYR A 196 -0.52 7.58 8.07
N GLN A 197 -0.21 6.34 8.52
CA GLN A 197 -1.17 5.24 8.52
C GLN A 197 -2.40 5.54 9.40
N ASP A 198 -2.19 6.13 10.56
CA ASP A 198 -3.29 6.53 11.45
C ASP A 198 -4.17 7.61 10.81
N TYR A 199 -3.55 8.53 10.07
CA TYR A 199 -4.28 9.54 9.31
C TYR A 199 -5.12 8.89 8.20
N LEU A 200 -4.59 7.98 7.40
CA LEU A 200 -5.35 7.26 6.37
C LEU A 200 -6.55 6.52 6.97
N THR A 201 -6.33 5.81 8.07
CA THR A 201 -7.37 5.06 8.77
C THR A 201 -8.48 5.96 9.31
N ARG A 202 -8.12 7.07 9.99
CA ARG A 202 -9.10 8.02 10.53
C ARG A 202 -9.87 8.79 9.46
N SER A 203 -9.27 8.98 8.30
CA SER A 203 -9.87 9.70 7.16
C SER A 203 -10.55 8.75 6.17
N GLU A 204 -10.61 7.44 6.46
CA GLU A 204 -11.19 6.41 5.59
C GLU A 204 -10.64 6.43 4.15
N ILE A 205 -9.37 6.83 4.02
CA ILE A 205 -8.70 6.89 2.72
C ILE A 205 -8.11 5.52 2.40
N LYS A 206 -8.50 4.96 1.24
CA LYS A 206 -7.91 3.72 0.74
C LYS A 206 -6.42 3.93 0.40
N ASP A 207 -5.58 3.00 0.83
CA ASP A 207 -4.12 3.05 0.64
C ASP A 207 -3.63 2.29 -0.60
N ASN A 208 -4.54 1.90 -1.50
CA ASN A 208 -4.25 1.10 -2.69
C ASN A 208 -3.15 1.69 -3.59
N LYS A 209 -2.99 3.02 -3.61
CA LYS A 209 -1.94 3.71 -4.37
C LYS A 209 -0.53 3.51 -3.81
N LEU A 210 -0.42 3.20 -2.51
CA LEU A 210 0.86 2.98 -1.85
C LEU A 210 1.63 1.79 -2.44
N ASP A 211 0.95 0.75 -2.92
CA ASP A 211 1.64 -0.41 -3.49
C ASP A 211 2.35 -0.06 -4.80
N THR A 212 1.65 0.64 -5.70
CA THR A 212 2.26 1.12 -6.94
C THR A 212 3.39 2.10 -6.64
N LEU A 213 3.19 3.03 -5.70
CA LEU A 213 4.22 3.97 -5.28
C LEU A 213 5.47 3.27 -4.71
N ARG A 214 5.28 2.21 -3.90
CA ARG A 214 6.38 1.39 -3.37
C ARG A 214 7.14 0.64 -4.46
N ILE A 215 6.44 0.16 -5.50
CA ILE A 215 7.09 -0.53 -6.62
C ILE A 215 7.97 0.46 -7.39
N LEU A 216 7.48 1.66 -7.67
CA LEU A 216 8.25 2.73 -8.32
C LEU A 216 9.44 3.16 -7.43
N ALA A 217 9.20 3.37 -6.15
CA ALA A 217 10.24 3.76 -5.18
C ALA A 217 11.36 2.74 -5.03
N ALA A 218 11.09 1.46 -5.28
CA ALA A 218 12.11 0.42 -5.17
C ALA A 218 13.20 0.51 -6.25
N LEU A 219 13.02 1.35 -7.25
CA LEU A 219 13.99 1.62 -8.32
C LEU A 219 14.76 2.93 -8.10
N GLU A 220 14.44 3.67 -7.03
CA GLU A 220 15.01 4.97 -6.74
C GLU A 220 15.95 4.94 -5.54
N GLU A 221 17.12 5.53 -5.71
CA GLU A 221 18.17 5.58 -4.68
C GLU A 221 17.80 6.50 -3.51
N SER A 222 17.04 7.55 -3.79
CA SER A 222 16.63 8.53 -2.78
C SER A 222 15.15 8.94 -2.90
N PRO A 223 14.53 9.44 -1.81
CA PRO A 223 13.16 9.94 -1.84
C PRO A 223 12.97 11.13 -2.79
N ILE A 224 13.96 12.01 -2.88
CA ILE A 224 13.92 13.17 -3.79
C ILE A 224 13.89 12.68 -5.24
N ARG A 225 14.74 11.71 -5.58
CA ARG A 225 14.75 11.15 -6.94
C ARG A 225 13.41 10.50 -7.30
N LEU A 226 12.73 9.87 -6.32
CA LEU A 226 11.37 9.37 -6.54
C LEU A 226 10.40 10.50 -6.90
N VAL A 227 10.43 11.63 -6.17
CA VAL A 227 9.53 12.76 -6.45
C VAL A 227 9.79 13.34 -7.84
N GLU A 228 11.05 13.48 -8.23
CA GLU A 228 11.45 13.90 -9.57
C GLU A 228 10.95 12.90 -10.62
N ARG A 229 11.17 11.59 -10.39
CA ARG A 229 10.73 10.55 -11.32
C ARG A 229 9.23 10.50 -11.52
N LEU A 230 8.45 10.71 -10.46
CA LEU A 230 6.99 10.81 -10.59
C LEU A 230 6.58 11.98 -11.50
N SER A 231 7.27 13.12 -11.41
CA SER A 231 7.02 14.27 -12.27
C SER A 231 7.44 14.00 -13.72
N GLU A 232 8.59 13.36 -13.93
CA GLU A 232 9.05 12.91 -15.27
C GLU A 232 8.04 11.95 -15.91
N LEU A 233 7.60 10.92 -15.17
CA LEU A 233 6.62 9.95 -15.67
C LEU A 233 5.29 10.61 -16.02
N GLN A 234 4.84 11.55 -15.21
CA GLN A 234 3.63 12.33 -15.50
C GLN A 234 3.77 13.08 -16.83
N GLN A 235 4.91 13.73 -17.06
CA GLN A 235 5.17 14.44 -18.30
C GLN A 235 5.28 13.50 -19.50
N ILE A 236 6.02 12.40 -19.37
CA ILE A 236 6.14 11.38 -20.43
C ILE A 236 4.77 10.87 -20.85
N ILE A 237 3.92 10.47 -19.89
CA ILE A 237 2.59 9.95 -20.19
C ILE A 237 1.71 10.99 -20.86
N LYS A 238 1.81 12.26 -20.44
CA LYS A 238 1.04 13.36 -20.99
C LYS A 238 1.44 13.69 -22.43
N GLU A 239 2.73 13.64 -22.74
CA GLU A 239 3.31 14.13 -24.00
C GLU A 239 3.59 13.02 -25.02
N LYS A 240 3.53 11.74 -24.62
CA LYS A 240 3.87 10.62 -25.50
C LYS A 240 2.95 10.54 -26.72
N PRO A 241 3.48 10.71 -27.93
CA PRO A 241 2.68 10.61 -29.13
C PRO A 241 2.24 9.16 -29.37
N PRO A 242 1.06 8.92 -29.95
CA PRO A 242 0.63 7.58 -30.28
C PRO A 242 1.44 7.02 -31.45
N ASP A 243 2.21 5.96 -31.22
CA ASP A 243 2.89 5.20 -32.25
C ASP A 243 2.04 4.00 -32.69
N TYR A 244 1.32 4.15 -33.80
CA TYR A 244 0.46 3.10 -34.33
C TYR A 244 1.21 1.93 -34.96
N SER A 245 2.50 2.06 -35.25
CA SER A 245 3.34 1.01 -35.79
C SER A 245 3.85 0.05 -34.70
N CYS A 246 3.91 0.52 -33.44
CA CYS A 246 4.40 -0.27 -32.32
C CYS A 246 3.47 -1.46 -32.01
N PRO A 247 3.97 -2.71 -32.04
CA PRO A 247 3.17 -3.90 -31.80
C PRO A 247 2.86 -4.14 -30.32
N PHE A 248 3.60 -3.53 -29.39
CA PHE A 248 3.39 -3.69 -27.94
C PHE A 248 2.49 -2.59 -27.39
N ILE A 249 1.32 -2.98 -26.91
CA ILE A 249 0.21 -2.08 -26.61
C ILE A 249 -0.18 -2.17 -25.14
N LEU A 250 -0.28 -1.02 -24.47
CA LEU A 250 -0.78 -0.88 -23.12
C LEU A 250 -2.19 -0.30 -23.16
N SER A 251 -3.17 -0.95 -22.53
CA SER A 251 -4.57 -0.49 -22.54
C SER A 251 -5.32 -0.95 -21.30
N THR A 252 -6.24 -0.13 -20.81
CA THR A 252 -7.23 -0.66 -19.86
C THR A 252 -8.14 -1.66 -20.58
N ILE A 253 -8.70 -2.61 -19.81
CA ILE A 253 -9.68 -3.56 -20.35
C ILE A 253 -10.87 -2.79 -20.98
N HIS A 254 -11.33 -1.72 -20.33
CA HIS A 254 -12.43 -0.89 -20.84
C HIS A 254 -12.10 -0.27 -22.21
N ALA A 255 -10.92 0.32 -22.36
CA ALA A 255 -10.50 0.95 -23.61
C ALA A 255 -10.23 -0.06 -24.74
N SER A 256 -10.06 -1.34 -24.40
CA SER A 256 -9.87 -2.43 -25.37
C SER A 256 -11.18 -2.98 -25.95
N LYS A 257 -12.36 -2.52 -25.48
CA LYS A 257 -13.66 -2.98 -25.97
C LYS A 257 -13.80 -2.74 -27.47
N GLY A 258 -14.17 -3.78 -28.23
CA GLY A 258 -14.28 -3.73 -29.69
C GLY A 258 -12.98 -4.00 -30.44
N LEU A 259 -11.85 -4.09 -29.77
CA LEU A 259 -10.56 -4.42 -30.37
C LEU A 259 -10.19 -5.88 -30.16
N GLU A 260 -9.20 -6.35 -30.90
CA GLU A 260 -8.68 -7.69 -30.83
C GLU A 260 -7.16 -7.69 -31.08
N TYR A 261 -6.42 -8.53 -30.35
CA TYR A 261 -4.96 -8.61 -30.42
C TYR A 261 -4.52 -10.05 -30.60
N ASP A 262 -3.38 -10.28 -31.23
CA ASP A 262 -2.87 -11.63 -31.43
C ASP A 262 -2.54 -12.31 -30.10
N THR A 263 -1.87 -11.60 -29.21
CA THR A 263 -1.52 -12.02 -27.85
C THR A 263 -2.04 -11.01 -26.84
N VAL A 264 -2.64 -11.50 -25.76
CA VAL A 264 -3.08 -10.67 -24.63
C VAL A 264 -2.41 -11.15 -23.34
N TYR A 265 -1.94 -10.21 -22.56
CA TYR A 265 -1.53 -10.38 -21.16
C TYR A 265 -2.52 -9.65 -20.27
N LEU A 266 -3.17 -10.36 -19.35
CA LEU A 266 -4.00 -9.77 -18.30
C LEU A 266 -3.14 -9.55 -17.06
N LEU A 267 -2.98 -8.30 -16.66
CA LEU A 267 -2.13 -7.86 -15.58
C LEU A 267 -2.87 -7.86 -14.25
N ASP A 268 -2.17 -8.17 -13.15
CA ASP A 268 -2.67 -8.04 -11.79
C ASP A 268 -4.03 -8.76 -11.56
N VAL A 269 -4.19 -10.00 -12.05
CA VAL A 269 -5.40 -10.79 -11.78
C VAL A 269 -5.30 -11.36 -10.36
N ILE A 270 -5.57 -10.48 -9.41
CA ILE A 270 -5.39 -10.66 -7.97
C ILE A 270 -6.60 -10.05 -7.28
N ASP A 271 -7.17 -10.73 -6.30
CA ASP A 271 -8.28 -10.21 -5.50
C ASP A 271 -7.92 -8.86 -4.85
N GLY A 272 -8.82 -7.88 -5.02
CA GLY A 272 -8.62 -6.48 -4.61
C GLY A 272 -7.98 -5.60 -5.69
N ILE A 273 -7.65 -6.16 -6.88
CA ILE A 273 -7.23 -5.40 -8.07
C ILE A 273 -8.11 -5.79 -9.27
N LEU A 274 -8.13 -7.08 -9.62
CA LEU A 274 -9.00 -7.64 -10.65
C LEU A 274 -9.45 -9.04 -10.20
N PRO A 275 -10.62 -9.15 -9.58
CA PRO A 275 -11.61 -8.10 -9.29
C PRO A 275 -11.17 -7.11 -8.19
N ASP A 276 -11.60 -5.84 -8.29
CA ASP A 276 -11.41 -4.81 -7.25
C ASP A 276 -12.26 -5.17 -6.01
N GLN A 277 -13.46 -5.65 -6.22
CA GLN A 277 -14.34 -6.12 -5.17
C GLN A 277 -14.38 -7.63 -5.09
N VAL A 278 -14.15 -8.16 -3.89
CA VAL A 278 -14.17 -9.59 -3.60
C VAL A 278 -15.40 -9.93 -2.78
N LEU A 279 -16.18 -10.88 -3.22
CA LEU A 279 -17.31 -11.41 -2.45
C LEU A 279 -16.81 -12.39 -1.39
N GLN A 280 -16.90 -12.01 -0.12
CA GLN A 280 -16.57 -12.92 0.98
C GLN A 280 -17.53 -14.09 1.07
N ASN A 281 -18.83 -13.85 0.91
CA ASN A 281 -19.85 -14.87 0.88
C ASN A 281 -20.99 -14.49 -0.08
N PRO A 282 -21.10 -15.12 -1.24
CA PRO A 282 -22.18 -14.84 -2.21
C PRO A 282 -23.60 -15.02 -1.66
N ARG A 283 -23.78 -15.85 -0.61
CA ARG A 283 -25.12 -16.09 -0.02
C ARG A 283 -25.61 -15.00 0.89
N THR A 284 -24.69 -14.20 1.43
CA THR A 284 -25.00 -13.09 2.38
C THR A 284 -24.69 -11.72 1.80
N ALA A 285 -24.19 -11.68 0.56
CA ALA A 285 -23.88 -10.43 -0.14
C ALA A 285 -25.16 -9.64 -0.42
N SER A 286 -25.08 -8.33 -0.29
CA SER A 286 -26.16 -7.44 -0.73
C SER A 286 -26.31 -7.50 -2.26
N LYS A 287 -27.45 -7.01 -2.74
CA LYS A 287 -27.71 -6.96 -4.18
C LYS A 287 -26.67 -6.09 -4.90
N GLU A 288 -26.30 -4.98 -4.30
CA GLU A 288 -25.31 -4.03 -4.83
C GLU A 288 -23.91 -4.65 -4.89
N GLU A 289 -23.51 -5.40 -3.86
CA GLU A 289 -22.22 -6.13 -3.86
C GLU A 289 -22.17 -7.20 -4.94
N LEU A 290 -23.28 -7.92 -5.14
CA LEU A 290 -23.38 -8.94 -6.18
C LEU A 290 -23.34 -8.31 -7.59
N GLU A 291 -24.09 -7.24 -7.82
CA GLU A 291 -24.11 -6.51 -9.09
C GLU A 291 -22.72 -5.97 -9.43
N SER A 292 -22.02 -5.40 -8.45
CA SER A 292 -20.67 -4.89 -8.61
C SER A 292 -19.65 -6.00 -8.93
N TYR A 293 -19.74 -7.12 -8.25
CA TYR A 293 -18.89 -8.28 -8.53
C TYR A 293 -19.15 -8.89 -9.90
N GLU A 294 -20.42 -8.96 -10.31
CA GLU A 294 -20.79 -9.45 -11.65
C GLU A 294 -20.32 -8.48 -12.76
N GLU A 295 -20.25 -7.16 -12.48
CA GLU A 295 -19.68 -6.19 -13.42
C GLU A 295 -18.15 -6.39 -13.55
N GLU A 296 -17.42 -6.62 -12.46
CA GLU A 296 -16.01 -6.99 -12.52
C GLU A 296 -15.80 -8.28 -13.33
N ARG A 297 -16.72 -9.25 -13.21
CA ARG A 297 -16.70 -10.48 -14.02
C ARG A 297 -16.91 -10.18 -15.51
N ARG A 298 -17.84 -9.27 -15.85
CA ARG A 298 -18.04 -8.82 -17.24
C ARG A 298 -16.80 -8.12 -17.79
N LEU A 299 -16.15 -7.30 -16.96
CA LEU A 299 -14.92 -6.63 -17.34
C LEU A 299 -13.80 -7.62 -17.64
N PHE A 300 -13.57 -8.58 -16.75
CA PHE A 300 -12.57 -9.64 -16.96
C PHE A 300 -12.87 -10.47 -18.21
N TYR A 301 -14.14 -10.84 -18.42
CA TYR A 301 -14.60 -11.49 -19.64
C TYR A 301 -14.29 -10.68 -20.90
N VAL A 302 -14.49 -9.37 -20.88
CA VAL A 302 -14.08 -8.50 -21.99
C VAL A 302 -12.58 -8.66 -22.26
N GLY A 303 -11.74 -8.61 -21.21
CA GLY A 303 -10.29 -8.79 -21.35
C GLY A 303 -9.92 -10.13 -21.99
N ILE A 304 -10.53 -11.25 -21.55
CA ILE A 304 -10.32 -12.59 -22.11
C ILE A 304 -10.62 -12.60 -23.61
N THR A 305 -11.76 -12.05 -23.99
CA THR A 305 -12.24 -12.07 -25.41
C THR A 305 -11.47 -11.14 -26.34
N ARG A 306 -10.49 -10.36 -25.85
CA ARG A 306 -9.59 -9.55 -26.68
C ARG A 306 -8.49 -10.36 -27.35
N ALA A 307 -8.20 -11.57 -26.84
CA ALA A 307 -7.17 -12.44 -27.40
C ALA A 307 -7.68 -13.23 -28.60
N LYS A 308 -6.96 -13.15 -29.74
CA LYS A 308 -7.22 -13.99 -30.91
C LYS A 308 -6.56 -15.35 -30.76
N ASN A 309 -5.26 -15.38 -30.50
CA ASN A 309 -4.43 -16.57 -30.57
C ASN A 309 -3.93 -17.05 -29.21
N GLN A 310 -3.52 -16.14 -28.32
CA GLN A 310 -2.90 -16.47 -27.05
C GLN A 310 -3.38 -15.55 -25.94
N LEU A 311 -3.77 -16.15 -24.82
CA LEU A 311 -4.12 -15.44 -23.59
C LEU A 311 -3.20 -15.88 -22.45
N ASN A 312 -2.56 -14.90 -21.82
CA ASN A 312 -1.71 -15.09 -20.66
C ASN A 312 -2.30 -14.28 -19.47
N VAL A 313 -2.42 -14.91 -18.33
CA VAL A 313 -3.03 -14.33 -17.14
C VAL A 313 -1.99 -14.31 -16.02
N PHE A 314 -1.61 -13.12 -15.55
CA PHE A 314 -0.70 -12.97 -14.42
C PHE A 314 -1.45 -13.13 -13.11
N THR A 315 -0.96 -14.03 -12.28
CA THR A 315 -1.47 -14.29 -10.93
C THR A 315 -0.34 -14.28 -9.91
N MET A 316 -0.70 -14.14 -8.66
CA MET A 316 0.25 -14.13 -7.55
C MET A 316 -0.12 -15.21 -6.53
N LYS A 317 0.78 -16.12 -6.19
CA LYS A 317 0.57 -17.07 -5.09
C LYS A 317 1.13 -16.50 -3.78
N PRO A 318 0.41 -16.62 -2.67
CA PRO A 318 -0.84 -17.37 -2.45
C PRO A 318 -2.14 -16.59 -2.73
N GLN A 319 -2.09 -15.40 -3.35
CA GLN A 319 -3.20 -14.47 -3.56
C GLN A 319 -3.79 -14.59 -4.97
N SER A 320 -3.99 -15.82 -5.45
CA SER A 320 -4.69 -16.04 -6.73
C SER A 320 -6.11 -15.48 -6.64
N SER A 321 -6.56 -14.83 -7.71
CA SER A 321 -7.94 -14.36 -7.83
C SER A 321 -8.91 -15.52 -8.04
N ASP A 322 -10.09 -15.44 -7.41
CA ASP A 322 -11.21 -16.33 -7.70
C ASP A 322 -11.52 -16.38 -9.20
N PHE A 323 -11.37 -15.24 -9.91
CA PHE A 323 -11.57 -15.20 -11.36
C PHE A 323 -10.57 -16.05 -12.13
N CYS A 324 -9.33 -16.09 -11.67
CA CYS A 324 -8.32 -16.95 -12.28
C CYS A 324 -8.63 -18.43 -12.03
N ASP A 325 -8.97 -18.80 -10.80
CA ASP A 325 -9.32 -20.18 -10.46
C ASP A 325 -10.53 -20.65 -11.25
N GLU A 326 -11.53 -19.79 -11.42
CA GLU A 326 -12.70 -20.10 -12.21
C GLU A 326 -12.41 -20.24 -13.71
N LEU A 327 -11.56 -19.37 -14.27
CA LEU A 327 -11.16 -19.40 -15.68
C LEU A 327 -10.44 -20.72 -16.03
N PHE A 328 -9.58 -21.20 -15.11
CA PHE A 328 -8.83 -22.44 -15.29
C PHE A 328 -9.56 -23.70 -14.76
N GLY A 329 -10.85 -23.58 -14.44
CA GLY A 329 -11.69 -24.70 -14.01
C GLY A 329 -11.32 -25.29 -12.65
N ARG A 330 -10.59 -24.54 -11.83
CA ARG A 330 -10.25 -24.95 -10.46
C ARG A 330 -11.43 -24.69 -9.52
N LYS A 331 -11.56 -25.52 -8.49
CA LYS A 331 -12.53 -25.25 -7.41
C LYS A 331 -12.01 -24.03 -6.64
N VAL A 332 -12.83 -22.99 -6.59
CA VAL A 332 -12.61 -21.85 -5.70
C VAL A 332 -12.65 -22.36 -4.27
N LEU A 333 -11.50 -22.56 -3.68
CA LEU A 333 -11.38 -22.86 -2.25
C LEU A 333 -11.64 -21.57 -1.51
N LYS A 334 -12.88 -21.37 -1.06
CA LYS A 334 -13.24 -20.28 -0.15
C LYS A 334 -12.47 -20.45 1.17
N LYS A 335 -11.21 -20.03 1.20
CA LYS A 335 -10.60 -19.64 2.46
C LYS A 335 -11.25 -18.32 2.81
N PRO A 336 -11.70 -18.13 4.09
CA PRO A 336 -11.95 -16.78 4.57
C PRO A 336 -10.69 -15.99 4.22
N MET A 337 -10.81 -14.97 3.39
CA MET A 337 -9.70 -14.07 3.17
C MET A 337 -9.45 -13.42 4.52
N GLU A 338 -8.45 -13.90 5.27
CA GLU A 338 -7.79 -13.02 6.19
C GLU A 338 -7.27 -11.91 5.28
N ILE A 339 -8.00 -10.79 5.26
CA ILE A 339 -7.44 -9.52 4.78
C ILE A 339 -6.10 -9.49 5.49
N PRO A 340 -4.95 -9.53 4.79
CA PRO A 340 -3.70 -9.37 5.48
C PRO A 340 -3.87 -8.03 6.17
N LYS A 341 -4.06 -8.06 7.47
CA LYS A 341 -3.86 -6.90 8.32
C LYS A 341 -2.41 -6.56 8.07
N ARG A 342 -2.15 -5.77 7.05
CA ARG A 342 -0.82 -5.30 6.62
C ARG A 342 -0.04 -4.62 7.76
N ALA A 343 -0.69 -4.43 8.90
CA ALA A 343 -0.09 -4.05 10.17
C ALA A 343 0.53 -5.23 10.95
N ALA A 344 0.31 -6.50 10.58
CA ALA A 344 0.76 -7.63 11.39
C ALA A 344 2.17 -8.16 11.05
N ALA A 345 2.75 -7.78 9.92
CA ALA A 345 4.10 -8.26 9.54
C ALA A 345 5.25 -7.65 10.37
N VAL A 346 4.98 -6.59 11.14
CA VAL A 346 5.95 -6.02 12.09
C VAL A 346 5.77 -6.63 13.51
N ASN A 347 4.67 -7.36 13.74
CA ASN A 347 4.35 -7.94 15.04
C ASN A 347 4.68 -9.44 15.18
N GLN A 348 5.25 -10.09 14.20
CA GLN A 348 5.69 -11.49 14.36
C GLN A 348 7.03 -11.67 15.10
N LEU A 349 7.66 -10.55 15.48
CA LEU A 349 8.67 -10.55 16.55
C LEU A 349 8.09 -10.20 17.93
N LYS A 350 6.77 -10.03 18.03
CA LYS A 350 6.13 -10.07 19.34
C LYS A 350 5.96 -11.54 19.73
N VAL A 351 6.90 -12.01 20.53
CA VAL A 351 6.72 -13.10 21.50
C VAL A 351 5.23 -13.21 21.85
N LYS A 352 4.66 -14.43 21.78
CA LYS A 352 3.32 -14.74 22.32
C LYS A 352 3.16 -13.98 23.64
N ARG A 353 2.54 -12.81 23.58
CA ARG A 353 2.04 -12.16 24.78
C ARG A 353 0.80 -12.95 25.15
N GLU A 354 0.91 -13.76 26.17
CA GLU A 354 -0.25 -14.16 26.96
C GLU A 354 -1.04 -12.90 27.25
N LEU A 355 -2.34 -12.93 27.01
CA LEU A 355 -3.25 -11.85 27.41
C LEU A 355 -2.94 -11.54 28.87
N PRO A 356 -2.70 -10.27 29.24
CA PRO A 356 -2.43 -9.93 30.63
C PRO A 356 -3.58 -10.45 31.47
N LYS A 357 -3.29 -11.30 32.42
CA LYS A 357 -4.26 -11.73 33.43
C LYS A 357 -4.64 -10.46 34.18
N THR A 358 -5.86 -10.01 34.04
CA THR A 358 -6.41 -8.91 34.83
C THR A 358 -6.29 -9.32 36.30
N ILE A 359 -5.41 -8.65 37.02
CA ILE A 359 -5.29 -8.91 38.49
C ILE A 359 -6.45 -8.23 39.22
N SER A 360 -6.92 -8.88 40.28
CA SER A 360 -7.92 -8.27 41.15
C SER A 360 -7.37 -7.02 41.84
N ASP A 361 -8.23 -6.09 42.20
CA ASP A 361 -7.80 -4.86 42.90
C ASP A 361 -7.05 -5.15 44.18
N THR A 362 -7.40 -6.23 44.87
CA THR A 362 -6.72 -6.71 46.08
C THR A 362 -5.26 -7.17 45.78
N ALA A 363 -5.05 -7.91 44.70
CA ALA A 363 -3.72 -8.34 44.26
C ALA A 363 -2.87 -7.16 43.76
N TYR A 364 -3.50 -6.15 43.13
CA TYR A 364 -2.82 -4.93 42.75
C TYR A 364 -2.35 -4.10 43.94
N GLN A 365 -3.19 -3.96 44.97
CA GLN A 365 -2.79 -3.26 46.20
C GLN A 365 -1.63 -4.00 46.92
N ALA A 366 -1.71 -5.31 47.02
CA ALA A 366 -0.63 -6.12 47.60
C ALA A 366 0.70 -6.00 46.83
N PHE A 367 0.64 -5.84 45.49
CA PHE A 367 1.81 -5.54 44.64
C PHE A 367 2.41 -4.18 44.97
N LEU A 368 1.58 -3.15 45.10
CA LEU A 368 2.04 -1.78 45.43
C LEU A 368 2.67 -1.70 46.84
N GLU A 369 2.15 -2.44 47.82
CA GLU A 369 2.67 -2.49 49.21
C GLU A 369 4.07 -3.13 49.29
N GLN A 370 4.44 -3.95 48.33
CA GLN A 370 5.76 -4.58 48.24
C GLN A 370 6.82 -3.67 47.63
N LEU A 371 6.42 -2.51 47.05
CA LEU A 371 7.32 -1.59 46.36
C LEU A 371 7.59 -0.36 47.21
N GLY A 372 8.85 0.09 47.22
CA GLY A 372 9.28 1.30 47.91
C GLY A 372 10.30 2.11 47.09
N VAL A 373 10.31 3.41 47.30
CA VAL A 373 11.34 4.28 46.71
C VAL A 373 12.70 3.91 47.31
N GLY A 374 13.70 3.75 46.46
CA GLY A 374 15.04 3.27 46.83
C GLY A 374 15.21 1.74 46.70
N MET A 375 14.17 1.00 46.41
CA MET A 375 14.24 -0.46 46.22
C MET A 375 14.89 -0.82 44.90
N VAL A 376 15.78 -1.79 44.90
CA VAL A 376 16.38 -2.39 43.67
C VAL A 376 15.42 -3.43 43.12
N VAL A 377 15.13 -3.38 41.86
CA VAL A 377 14.21 -4.26 41.16
C VAL A 377 14.80 -4.73 39.83
N GLU A 378 14.47 -5.93 39.39
CA GLU A 378 14.89 -6.45 38.08
C GLU A 378 13.74 -6.40 37.08
N HIS A 379 13.90 -5.61 36.01
CA HIS A 379 12.93 -5.55 34.92
C HIS A 379 13.39 -6.47 33.79
N LYS A 380 12.56 -7.42 33.38
CA LYS A 380 12.88 -8.44 32.33
C LYS A 380 13.47 -7.90 31.04
N ARG A 381 13.25 -6.62 30.70
CA ARG A 381 13.72 -6.01 29.48
C ARG A 381 14.87 -5.01 29.69
N PHE A 382 14.93 -4.37 30.84
CA PHE A 382 15.86 -3.26 31.10
C PHE A 382 16.89 -3.60 32.16
N GLY A 383 16.85 -4.85 32.71
CA GLY A 383 17.79 -5.28 33.73
C GLY A 383 17.50 -4.69 35.09
N GLU A 384 18.54 -4.60 35.94
CA GLU A 384 18.49 -4.09 37.31
C GLU A 384 18.29 -2.56 37.30
N GLY A 385 17.43 -2.07 38.18
CA GLY A 385 17.16 -0.65 38.34
C GLY A 385 16.62 -0.30 39.71
N VAL A 386 16.68 0.98 40.08
CA VAL A 386 16.24 1.49 41.39
C VAL A 386 14.95 2.28 41.23
N ILE A 387 13.96 2.02 42.07
CA ILE A 387 12.72 2.81 42.09
C ILE A 387 13.02 4.21 42.63
N THR A 388 12.88 5.23 41.83
CA THR A 388 13.16 6.63 42.15
C THR A 388 11.91 7.44 42.47
N GLY A 389 10.72 6.88 42.25
CA GLY A 389 9.47 7.55 42.62
C GLY A 389 8.24 6.73 42.25
N MET A 390 7.16 6.93 43.01
CA MET A 390 5.86 6.25 42.81
C MET A 390 4.73 7.31 42.70
N PRO A 391 4.69 8.17 41.66
CA PRO A 391 3.60 9.10 41.48
C PRO A 391 2.31 8.32 41.13
N LYS A 392 1.15 8.94 41.44
CA LYS A 392 -0.19 8.31 41.34
C LYS A 392 -0.35 7.39 40.11
N GLY A 393 -0.43 6.07 40.31
CA GLY A 393 -0.63 5.07 39.26
C GLY A 393 0.60 4.75 38.39
N LYS A 394 1.79 5.28 38.69
CA LYS A 394 3.03 5.04 37.93
C LYS A 394 4.20 4.69 38.87
N ILE A 395 5.15 3.92 38.37
CA ILE A 395 6.42 3.61 39.03
C ILE A 395 7.55 4.13 38.15
N ARG A 396 8.43 4.94 38.75
CA ARG A 396 9.60 5.47 38.09
C ARG A 396 10.83 4.71 38.50
N ILE A 397 11.52 4.11 37.55
CA ILE A 397 12.69 3.27 37.78
C ILE A 397 13.88 3.84 37.00
N THR A 398 14.99 4.00 37.67
CA THR A 398 16.26 4.41 37.04
C THR A 398 17.11 3.17 36.81
N PHE A 399 17.41 2.89 35.53
CA PHE A 399 18.30 1.85 35.04
C PHE A 399 19.63 2.44 34.60
N GLU A 400 20.58 1.59 34.24
CA GLU A 400 21.88 2.03 33.69
C GLU A 400 21.73 2.91 32.44
N GLU A 401 20.71 2.63 31.59
CA GLU A 401 20.36 3.39 30.38
C GLU A 401 19.51 4.66 30.63
N GLY A 402 19.19 5.00 31.89
CA GLY A 402 18.39 6.17 32.26
C GLY A 402 17.06 5.86 32.92
N THR A 403 16.33 6.90 33.33
CA THR A 403 15.07 6.78 34.09
C THR A 403 13.88 6.55 33.17
N LYS A 404 13.07 5.53 33.50
CA LYS A 404 11.84 5.17 32.76
C LYS A 404 10.64 5.17 33.70
N SER A 405 9.45 5.53 33.17
CA SER A 405 8.20 5.56 33.94
C SER A 405 7.22 4.54 33.38
N PHE A 406 6.71 3.67 34.23
CA PHE A 406 5.80 2.58 33.91
C PHE A 406 4.44 2.78 34.57
N GLN A 407 3.37 2.30 33.93
CA GLN A 407 2.06 2.19 34.56
C GLN A 407 2.14 1.06 35.61
N ALA A 408 1.86 1.36 36.86
CA ALA A 408 2.00 0.41 37.95
C ALA A 408 1.13 -0.88 37.77
N ARG A 409 -0.11 -0.69 37.28
CA ARG A 409 -1.02 -1.80 36.98
C ARG A 409 -0.52 -2.71 35.85
N ALA A 410 0.03 -2.11 34.81
CA ALA A 410 0.61 -2.86 33.68
C ALA A 410 1.87 -3.65 34.08
N LEU A 411 2.69 -3.13 35.02
CA LEU A 411 3.83 -3.89 35.58
C LEU A 411 3.36 -5.09 36.41
N ALA A 412 2.34 -4.89 37.24
CA ALA A 412 1.76 -5.95 38.07
C ALA A 412 1.12 -7.06 37.21
N GLU A 413 0.37 -6.70 36.18
CA GLU A 413 -0.29 -7.64 35.26
C GLU A 413 0.68 -8.38 34.35
N SER A 414 1.77 -7.73 33.93
CA SER A 414 2.73 -8.32 32.99
C SER A 414 3.76 -9.25 33.65
N GLY A 415 3.92 -9.18 34.97
CA GLY A 415 4.98 -9.91 35.69
C GLY A 415 6.38 -9.57 35.15
N MET A 416 6.56 -8.36 34.61
CA MET A 416 7.83 -7.91 34.07
C MET A 416 8.81 -7.40 35.09
N LEU A 417 8.36 -7.16 36.34
CA LEU A 417 9.17 -6.71 37.45
C LEU A 417 9.33 -7.88 38.44
N LYS A 418 10.57 -8.18 38.79
CA LYS A 418 10.93 -9.05 39.91
C LYS A 418 11.43 -8.18 41.05
N LEU A 419 10.98 -8.48 42.23
CA LEU A 419 11.38 -7.84 43.49
C LEU A 419 12.60 -8.51 44.04
#